data_7e64e3c7ef4a50d08ffae15f13497f94
#
_entry.id   7e64e3c7ef4a50d08ffae15f13497f94
#
_cell.length_a   1.000
_cell.length_b   1.000
_cell.length_c   1.000
_cell.angle_alpha   90.00
_cell.angle_beta   90.00
_cell.angle_gamma   90.00
#
_symmetry.space_group_name_H-M   'P 1'
#
loop_
_entity.id
_entity.type
_entity.pdbx_description
1 polymer ?
#
loop_
_entity_poly.entity_id
_entity_poly.type
_entity_poly.pdbx_seq_one_letter_code
_entity_poly.pdbx_strand_id
1 'polypeptide(L)'
;LTTWTPRALASEARAYAHALWRVVEAQHTASTMRLVDSLEQQAVLESVLEASKPTLPPALRRLHYLLATPFRYHPHWGSRFRTALQAGVWYGAEALRTALAEKSYWRLRFLLDSPGTPDLRPVPHTAFQASVRTTAALDLTLAPLLCDRSTWTNPTSYQGTQALAATAREAQIHILRYESVRDPQHAACAAVLDPIVFGRGKPRSQQTWFIAASRERVRCAHDERGGATWEFGAGQLLGDS
;
A
#
# COMPACT_ATOMS: atom_id res chain seq x y z
N LEU A 1 17.38 9.62 15.20
CA LEU A 1 18.25 8.48 14.87
C LEU A 1 17.66 7.26 15.59
N THR A 2 17.41 6.15 14.88
CA THR A 2 17.01 4.89 15.52
C THR A 2 18.22 4.31 16.27
N THR A 3 17.97 3.78 17.47
CA THR A 3 18.97 3.05 18.26
C THR A 3 19.10 1.59 17.79
N TRP A 4 18.25 1.15 16.87
CA TRP A 4 18.23 -0.22 16.36
C TRP A 4 19.39 -0.47 15.39
N THR A 5 20.20 -1.48 15.68
CA THR A 5 21.27 -1.96 14.80
C THR A 5 20.78 -3.13 13.94
N PRO A 6 21.40 -3.43 12.77
CA PRO A 6 21.02 -4.60 11.96
C PRO A 6 21.05 -5.91 12.76
N ARG A 7 22.04 -6.09 13.64
CA ARG A 7 22.16 -7.28 14.49
C ARG A 7 20.99 -7.42 15.48
N ALA A 8 20.61 -6.29 16.12
CA ALA A 8 19.49 -6.27 17.06
C ALA A 8 18.17 -6.56 16.34
N LEU A 9 17.97 -6.01 15.13
CA LEU A 9 16.77 -6.32 14.34
C LEU A 9 16.75 -7.78 13.85
N ALA A 10 17.91 -8.32 13.45
CA ALA A 10 17.98 -9.72 13.03
C ALA A 10 17.64 -10.69 14.18
N SER A 11 17.98 -10.37 15.45
CA SER A 11 17.61 -11.20 16.61
C SER A 11 16.11 -11.15 16.95
N GLU A 12 15.38 -10.11 16.50
CA GLU A 12 13.94 -9.97 16.67
C GLU A 12 13.12 -10.54 15.48
N ALA A 13 13.82 -11.08 14.47
CA ALA A 13 13.16 -11.66 13.31
C ALA A 13 12.29 -12.86 13.70
N ARG A 14 11.08 -12.90 13.15
CA ARG A 14 10.09 -13.95 13.42
C ARG A 14 9.36 -14.41 12.17
N ALA A 15 8.72 -15.57 12.26
CA ALA A 15 7.89 -16.08 11.19
C ALA A 15 6.62 -15.23 11.04
N TYR A 16 6.26 -14.93 9.78
CA TYR A 16 5.03 -14.24 9.43
C TYR A 16 4.43 -14.89 8.18
N ALA A 17 3.15 -15.28 8.28
CA ALA A 17 2.42 -15.90 7.17
C ALA A 17 0.96 -15.43 7.21
N HIS A 18 0.59 -14.58 6.27
CA HIS A 18 -0.75 -13.98 6.18
C HIS A 18 -1.22 -13.83 4.74
N ALA A 19 -2.54 -13.65 4.58
CA ALA A 19 -3.16 -13.15 3.36
C ALA A 19 -3.47 -11.65 3.58
N LEU A 20 -2.72 -10.78 2.92
CA LEU A 20 -2.81 -9.34 3.08
C LEU A 20 -3.70 -8.72 2.01
N TRP A 21 -4.61 -7.84 2.41
CA TRP A 21 -5.43 -7.03 1.53
C TRP A 21 -4.70 -5.79 1.06
N ARG A 22 -4.86 -5.46 -0.22
CA ARG A 22 -4.45 -4.18 -0.80
C ARG A 22 -5.54 -3.65 -1.71
N VAL A 23 -5.73 -2.33 -1.68
CA VAL A 23 -6.70 -1.62 -2.52
C VAL A 23 -5.94 -0.67 -3.46
N VAL A 24 -6.19 -0.83 -4.75
CA VAL A 24 -5.63 0.04 -5.80
C VAL A 24 -6.75 0.58 -6.67
N GLU A 25 -6.56 1.73 -7.28
CA GLU A 25 -7.51 2.22 -8.27
C GLU A 25 -7.54 1.24 -9.45
N ALA A 26 -8.74 0.88 -9.89
CA ALA A 26 -8.88 -0.08 -10.97
C ALA A 26 -8.32 0.54 -12.27
N GLN A 27 -7.26 -0.06 -12.78
CA GLN A 27 -6.70 0.28 -14.07
C GLN A 27 -7.53 -0.44 -15.14
N HIS A 28 -8.57 0.21 -15.61
CA HIS A 28 -9.32 -0.31 -16.74
C HIS A 28 -8.66 0.14 -18.05
N THR A 29 -8.53 -0.78 -19.00
CA THR A 29 -8.21 -0.50 -20.41
C THR A 29 -9.12 0.62 -20.96
N ALA A 30 -10.34 0.72 -20.46
CA ALA A 30 -11.30 1.80 -20.78
C ALA A 30 -10.79 3.22 -20.46
N SER A 31 -9.78 3.42 -19.61
CA SER A 31 -9.23 4.75 -19.35
C SER A 31 -8.39 5.28 -20.51
N THR A 32 -7.67 4.39 -21.18
CA THR A 32 -6.88 4.72 -22.38
C THR A 32 -7.75 4.81 -23.63
N MET A 33 -8.86 4.08 -23.69
CA MET A 33 -9.85 4.19 -24.80
C MET A 33 -10.47 5.59 -24.95
N ARG A 34 -10.45 6.42 -23.91
CA ARG A 34 -10.89 7.83 -23.98
C ARG A 34 -9.90 8.77 -24.64
N LEU A 35 -8.67 8.31 -24.85
CA LEU A 35 -7.56 9.10 -25.39
C LEU A 35 -7.29 8.79 -26.88
N VAL A 36 -7.99 7.81 -27.44
CA VAL A 36 -7.77 7.31 -28.78
C VAL A 36 -9.10 7.00 -29.46
N ASP A 37 -9.13 7.12 -30.79
CA ASP A 37 -10.35 6.96 -31.61
C ASP A 37 -10.48 5.57 -32.25
N SER A 38 -9.44 4.72 -32.16
CA SER A 38 -9.45 3.38 -32.74
C SER A 38 -8.70 2.35 -31.88
N LEU A 39 -8.99 1.06 -32.11
CA LEU A 39 -8.29 -0.05 -31.47
C LEU A 39 -6.80 -0.12 -31.85
N GLU A 40 -6.45 0.31 -33.08
CA GLU A 40 -5.06 0.36 -33.52
C GLU A 40 -4.29 1.43 -32.75
N GLN A 41 -4.86 2.64 -32.61
CA GLN A 41 -4.28 3.70 -31.78
C GLN A 41 -4.17 3.28 -30.32
N GLN A 42 -5.17 2.54 -29.80
CA GLN A 42 -5.12 1.95 -28.47
C GLN A 42 -3.92 1.02 -28.30
N ALA A 43 -3.69 0.09 -29.23
CA ALA A 43 -2.56 -0.83 -29.18
C ALA A 43 -1.20 -0.11 -29.24
N VAL A 44 -1.09 0.92 -30.09
CA VAL A 44 0.10 1.78 -30.16
C VAL A 44 0.33 2.50 -28.84
N LEU A 45 -0.71 3.13 -28.27
CA LEU A 45 -0.61 3.84 -26.99
C LEU A 45 -0.16 2.90 -25.86
N GLU A 46 -0.75 1.71 -25.75
CA GLU A 46 -0.37 0.71 -24.75
C GLU A 46 1.09 0.25 -24.92
N SER A 47 1.53 0.05 -26.16
CA SER A 47 2.93 -0.29 -26.48
C SER A 47 3.91 0.81 -26.05
N VAL A 48 3.60 2.07 -26.35
CA VAL A 48 4.41 3.23 -25.94
C VAL A 48 4.45 3.37 -24.42
N LEU A 49 3.29 3.21 -23.75
CA LEU A 49 3.21 3.24 -22.29
C LEU A 49 4.03 2.11 -21.66
N GLU A 50 3.98 0.89 -22.21
CA GLU A 50 4.80 -0.22 -21.69
C GLU A 50 6.28 0.02 -21.91
N ALA A 51 6.69 0.52 -23.08
CA ALA A 51 8.08 0.83 -23.40
C ALA A 51 8.65 1.96 -22.51
N SER A 52 7.82 2.89 -22.05
CA SER A 52 8.22 3.97 -21.14
C SER A 52 8.45 3.53 -19.69
N LYS A 53 7.98 2.32 -19.33
CA LYS A 53 8.12 1.81 -17.96
C LYS A 53 9.56 1.32 -17.71
N PRO A 54 10.10 1.46 -16.48
CA PRO A 54 11.38 0.89 -16.11
C PRO A 54 11.43 -0.62 -16.41
N THR A 55 12.60 -1.12 -16.81
CA THR A 55 12.80 -2.56 -17.04
C THR A 55 12.41 -3.36 -15.81
N LEU A 56 11.63 -4.43 -16.00
CA LEU A 56 11.20 -5.28 -14.89
C LEU A 56 12.38 -6.14 -14.41
N PRO A 57 12.81 -5.99 -13.13
CA PRO A 57 13.87 -6.83 -12.57
C PRO A 57 13.56 -8.32 -12.72
N PRO A 58 14.56 -9.20 -12.98
CA PRO A 58 14.32 -10.64 -13.17
C PRO A 58 13.52 -11.31 -12.05
N ALA A 59 13.77 -10.91 -10.79
CA ALA A 59 13.08 -11.45 -9.62
C ALA A 59 11.56 -11.16 -9.63
N LEU A 60 11.11 -10.12 -10.34
CA LEU A 60 9.70 -9.73 -10.42
C LEU A 60 8.94 -10.35 -11.59
N ARG A 61 9.64 -10.95 -12.57
CA ARG A 61 9.01 -11.45 -13.82
C ARG A 61 7.94 -12.53 -13.57
N ARG A 62 8.07 -13.30 -12.50
CA ARG A 62 7.10 -14.34 -12.11
C ARG A 62 5.89 -13.80 -11.35
N LEU A 63 5.91 -12.54 -10.93
CA LEU A 63 4.85 -11.95 -10.14
C LEU A 63 3.80 -11.29 -11.03
N HIS A 64 2.54 -11.44 -10.66
CA HIS A 64 1.45 -10.67 -11.24
C HIS A 64 1.71 -9.16 -11.05
N TYR A 65 1.30 -8.34 -12.02
CA TYR A 65 1.58 -6.90 -12.00
C TYR A 65 1.13 -6.20 -10.70
N LEU A 66 0.01 -6.60 -10.10
CA LEU A 66 -0.48 -6.05 -8.83
C LEU A 66 0.51 -6.24 -7.66
N LEU A 67 1.36 -7.27 -7.73
CA LEU A 67 2.39 -7.55 -6.74
C LEU A 67 3.73 -6.92 -7.12
N ALA A 68 4.07 -6.94 -8.40
CA ALA A 68 5.36 -6.47 -8.92
C ALA A 68 5.47 -4.94 -9.00
N THR A 69 4.39 -4.24 -9.35
CA THR A 69 4.40 -2.80 -9.64
C THR A 69 5.08 -1.95 -8.56
N PRO A 70 4.83 -2.12 -7.24
CA PRO A 70 5.49 -1.29 -6.24
C PRO A 70 7.02 -1.40 -6.25
N PHE A 71 7.58 -2.54 -6.63
CA PHE A 71 9.02 -2.78 -6.65
C PHE A 71 9.68 -2.41 -7.99
N ARG A 72 8.89 -2.17 -9.04
CA ARG A 72 9.38 -1.78 -10.37
C ARG A 72 9.85 -0.32 -10.41
N TYR A 73 9.25 0.52 -9.56
CA TYR A 73 9.44 1.96 -9.58
C TYR A 73 10.24 2.44 -8.38
N HIS A 74 11.00 3.54 -8.60
CA HIS A 74 11.73 4.28 -7.57
C HIS A 74 11.15 5.70 -7.49
N PRO A 75 9.97 5.90 -6.85
CA PRO A 75 9.32 7.21 -6.83
C PRO A 75 10.19 8.29 -6.20
N HIS A 76 10.10 9.51 -6.72
CA HIS A 76 10.83 10.68 -6.24
C HIS A 76 10.39 11.17 -4.85
N TRP A 77 9.28 10.66 -4.33
CA TRP A 77 8.79 10.95 -2.97
C TRP A 77 8.92 9.72 -2.07
N GLY A 78 9.08 9.98 -0.79
CA GLY A 78 9.16 8.93 0.23
C GLY A 78 7.78 8.35 0.61
N SER A 79 7.80 7.30 1.42
CA SER A 79 6.65 6.73 2.10
C SER A 79 7.06 6.32 3.53
N ARG A 80 6.15 5.80 4.32
CA ARG A 80 6.43 5.46 5.73
C ARG A 80 7.71 4.63 5.92
N PHE A 81 7.96 3.62 5.09
CA PHE A 81 9.12 2.73 5.19
C PHE A 81 10.08 2.82 4.00
N ARG A 82 10.14 3.98 3.35
CA ARG A 82 10.99 4.20 2.18
C ARG A 82 11.29 5.68 2.01
N THR A 83 12.57 6.04 1.88
CA THR A 83 12.98 7.38 1.43
C THR A 83 12.78 7.53 -0.08
N ALA A 84 12.89 8.76 -0.59
CA ALA A 84 12.86 9.03 -2.02
C ALA A 84 13.93 8.21 -2.77
N LEU A 85 13.65 7.84 -4.00
CA LEU A 85 14.54 7.11 -4.92
C LEU A 85 14.99 5.70 -4.47
N GLN A 86 14.57 5.24 -3.30
CA GLN A 86 14.76 3.85 -2.90
C GLN A 86 13.79 2.91 -3.63
N ALA A 87 14.13 1.61 -3.66
CA ALA A 87 13.24 0.56 -4.15
C ALA A 87 11.87 0.62 -3.46
N GLY A 88 10.82 0.38 -4.21
CA GLY A 88 9.44 0.45 -3.72
C GLY A 88 9.17 -0.51 -2.58
N VAL A 89 8.08 -0.24 -1.87
CA VAL A 89 7.52 -1.08 -0.80
C VAL A 89 6.10 -1.43 -1.17
N TRP A 90 5.74 -2.70 -1.02
CA TRP A 90 4.36 -3.12 -1.17
C TRP A 90 3.66 -3.07 0.19
N TYR A 91 2.60 -2.27 0.29
CA TYR A 91 1.80 -2.11 1.50
C TYR A 91 0.51 -2.91 1.41
N GLY A 92 0.17 -3.64 2.45
CA GLY A 92 -1.10 -4.33 2.62
C GLY A 92 -1.56 -4.32 4.08
N ALA A 93 -2.80 -4.75 4.32
CA ALA A 93 -3.40 -4.85 5.64
C ALA A 93 -3.93 -6.26 5.90
N GLU A 94 -3.95 -6.70 7.15
CA GLU A 94 -4.50 -8.00 7.53
C GLU A 94 -6.02 -8.05 7.37
N ALA A 95 -6.71 -6.90 7.51
CA ALA A 95 -8.15 -6.76 7.29
C ALA A 95 -8.47 -5.90 6.06
N LEU A 96 -9.53 -6.27 5.32
CA LEU A 96 -10.01 -5.51 4.16
C LEU A 96 -10.43 -4.09 4.54
N ARG A 97 -11.15 -3.94 5.69
CA ARG A 97 -11.56 -2.63 6.19
C ARG A 97 -10.37 -1.69 6.38
N THR A 98 -9.28 -2.19 6.95
CA THR A 98 -8.03 -1.43 7.15
C THR A 98 -7.39 -1.02 5.83
N ALA A 99 -7.36 -1.93 4.84
CA ALA A 99 -6.86 -1.60 3.50
C ALA A 99 -7.71 -0.52 2.80
N LEU A 100 -9.02 -0.53 3.03
CA LEU A 100 -9.94 0.52 2.55
C LEU A 100 -9.72 1.84 3.30
N ALA A 101 -9.50 1.84 4.62
CA ALA A 101 -9.20 3.04 5.40
C ALA A 101 -7.89 3.70 4.91
N GLU A 102 -6.83 2.91 4.72
CA GLU A 102 -5.55 3.40 4.18
C GLU A 102 -5.72 4.02 2.77
N LYS A 103 -6.51 3.39 1.88
CA LYS A 103 -6.79 3.96 0.56
C LYS A 103 -7.67 5.20 0.65
N SER A 104 -8.65 5.21 1.56
CA SER A 104 -9.55 6.34 1.79
C SER A 104 -8.81 7.59 2.25
N TYR A 105 -7.83 7.45 3.15
CA TYR A 105 -6.95 8.54 3.56
C TYR A 105 -6.28 9.23 2.36
N TRP A 106 -5.71 8.48 1.42
CA TRP A 106 -5.04 9.06 0.26
C TRP A 106 -5.99 9.77 -0.71
N ARG A 107 -7.24 9.27 -0.85
CA ARG A 107 -8.27 9.96 -1.64
C ARG A 107 -8.72 11.26 -0.99
N LEU A 108 -8.95 11.23 0.34
CA LEU A 108 -9.28 12.43 1.11
C LEU A 108 -8.14 13.44 1.05
N ARG A 109 -6.91 12.99 1.23
CA ARG A 109 -5.72 13.84 1.20
C ARG A 109 -5.57 14.56 -0.14
N PHE A 110 -5.73 13.82 -1.25
CA PHE A 110 -5.74 14.41 -2.60
C PHE A 110 -6.79 15.51 -2.73
N LEU A 111 -8.01 15.27 -2.22
CA LEU A 111 -9.10 16.25 -2.28
C LEU A 111 -8.80 17.49 -1.44
N LEU A 112 -8.22 17.33 -0.26
CA LEU A 112 -7.85 18.44 0.63
C LEU A 112 -6.69 19.27 0.08
N ASP A 113 -5.72 18.63 -0.57
CA ASP A 113 -4.56 19.29 -1.21
C ASP A 113 -4.93 19.97 -2.54
N SER A 114 -6.18 19.78 -3.03
CA SER A 114 -6.69 20.33 -4.28
C SER A 114 -7.93 21.20 -4.04
N PRO A 115 -7.82 22.45 -3.55
CA PRO A 115 -8.96 23.26 -3.11
C PRO A 115 -10.04 23.51 -4.17
N GLY A 116 -9.65 23.58 -5.46
CA GLY A 116 -10.58 23.73 -6.59
C GLY A 116 -11.25 22.45 -7.08
N THR A 117 -10.88 21.30 -6.51
CA THR A 117 -11.47 20.02 -6.93
C THR A 117 -12.80 19.81 -6.20
N PRO A 118 -13.90 19.50 -6.93
CA PRO A 118 -15.16 19.11 -6.31
C PRO A 118 -15.03 17.75 -5.63
N ASP A 119 -16.09 17.34 -4.91
CA ASP A 119 -16.17 16.00 -4.32
C ASP A 119 -15.85 14.92 -5.36
N LEU A 120 -15.07 13.93 -4.94
CA LEU A 120 -14.68 12.83 -5.82
C LEU A 120 -15.81 11.84 -5.97
N ARG A 121 -16.32 11.70 -7.20
CA ARG A 121 -17.34 10.72 -7.54
C ARG A 121 -16.86 9.29 -7.24
N PRO A 122 -17.81 8.34 -7.06
CA PRO A 122 -17.47 6.93 -6.94
C PRO A 122 -16.66 6.45 -8.15
N VAL A 123 -15.45 5.96 -7.91
CA VAL A 123 -14.61 5.32 -8.93
C VAL A 123 -14.26 3.91 -8.50
N PRO A 124 -14.16 2.97 -9.45
CA PRO A 124 -13.86 1.58 -9.13
C PRO A 124 -12.43 1.41 -8.65
N HIS A 125 -12.27 0.60 -7.62
CA HIS A 125 -11.01 0.15 -7.05
C HIS A 125 -10.99 -1.37 -6.99
N THR A 126 -9.84 -1.96 -7.21
CA THR A 126 -9.63 -3.39 -7.01
C THR A 126 -9.05 -3.60 -5.62
N ALA A 127 -9.83 -4.27 -4.75
CA ALA A 127 -9.32 -4.85 -3.52
C ALA A 127 -8.90 -6.28 -3.80
N PHE A 128 -7.68 -6.67 -3.45
CA PHE A 128 -7.18 -8.02 -3.68
C PHE A 128 -6.36 -8.53 -2.51
N GLN A 129 -6.30 -9.86 -2.36
CA GLN A 129 -5.46 -10.53 -1.38
C GLN A 129 -4.18 -11.08 -2.00
N ALA A 130 -3.07 -10.91 -1.28
CA ALA A 130 -1.79 -11.53 -1.57
C ALA A 130 -1.32 -12.39 -0.40
N SER A 131 -0.97 -13.65 -0.65
CA SER A 131 -0.33 -14.49 0.37
C SER A 131 1.13 -14.12 0.50
N VAL A 132 1.56 -13.85 1.72
CA VAL A 132 2.98 -13.62 2.06
C VAL A 132 3.44 -14.63 3.09
N ARG A 133 4.71 -15.04 3.01
CA ARG A 133 5.35 -15.91 3.99
C ARG A 133 6.84 -15.62 4.08
N THR A 134 7.33 -15.47 5.30
CA THR A 134 8.76 -15.32 5.60
C THR A 134 9.06 -15.79 7.02
N THR A 135 10.33 -16.06 7.31
CA THR A 135 10.87 -16.21 8.67
C THR A 135 11.58 -14.95 9.16
N ALA A 136 11.70 -13.93 8.28
CA ALA A 136 12.42 -12.68 8.51
C ALA A 136 11.44 -11.49 8.51
N ALA A 137 10.51 -11.46 9.46
CA ALA A 137 9.61 -10.34 9.69
C ALA A 137 9.88 -9.69 11.05
N LEU A 138 9.69 -8.38 11.14
CA LEU A 138 9.63 -7.66 12.42
C LEU A 138 8.17 -7.29 12.72
N ASP A 139 7.80 -7.40 13.99
CA ASP A 139 6.50 -6.96 14.49
C ASP A 139 6.68 -5.74 15.39
N LEU A 140 6.34 -4.55 14.87
CA LEU A 140 6.49 -3.27 15.58
C LEU A 140 5.44 -3.10 16.68
N THR A 141 4.46 -4.00 16.77
CA THR A 141 3.41 -3.98 17.78
C THR A 141 3.74 -4.83 19.01
N LEU A 142 4.93 -5.45 19.04
CA LEU A 142 5.39 -6.30 20.12
C LEU A 142 6.73 -5.81 20.69
N ALA A 143 6.94 -6.12 21.98
CA ALA A 143 8.25 -5.87 22.61
C ALA A 143 9.36 -6.66 21.90
N PRO A 144 10.57 -6.11 21.80
CA PRO A 144 10.99 -4.83 22.34
C PRO A 144 10.67 -3.62 21.43
N LEU A 145 10.30 -3.83 20.17
CA LEU A 145 10.04 -2.77 19.18
C LEU A 145 8.85 -1.87 19.55
N LEU A 146 7.90 -2.37 20.33
CA LEU A 146 6.75 -1.61 20.83
C LEU A 146 7.15 -0.39 21.68
N CYS A 147 8.36 -0.37 22.28
CA CYS A 147 8.82 0.77 23.08
C CYS A 147 8.88 2.07 22.28
N ASP A 148 9.09 1.99 20.96
CA ASP A 148 9.12 3.13 20.04
C ASP A 148 7.82 3.33 19.27
N ARG A 149 6.68 2.84 19.80
CA ARG A 149 5.37 2.90 19.15
C ARG A 149 5.02 4.30 18.64
N SER A 150 5.28 5.35 19.43
CA SER A 150 5.01 6.74 19.04
C SER A 150 5.78 7.18 17.79
N THR A 151 6.96 6.60 17.54
CA THR A 151 7.73 6.81 16.31
C THR A 151 7.10 6.04 15.14
N TRP A 152 6.71 4.78 15.37
CA TRP A 152 6.14 3.95 14.31
C TRP A 152 4.76 4.41 13.85
N THR A 153 3.99 4.99 14.74
CA THR A 153 2.62 5.49 14.50
C THR A 153 2.54 6.99 14.26
N ASN A 154 3.65 7.70 14.11
CA ASN A 154 3.63 9.14 13.83
C ASN A 154 2.87 9.41 12.52
N PRO A 155 1.81 10.26 12.51
CA PRO A 155 0.94 10.45 11.36
C PRO A 155 1.57 11.30 10.26
N THR A 156 2.56 12.14 10.57
CA THR A 156 3.13 13.15 9.67
C THR A 156 4.61 12.97 9.41
N SER A 157 5.40 12.53 10.41
CA SER A 157 6.84 12.33 10.27
C SER A 157 7.17 10.86 10.02
N TYR A 158 7.87 10.59 8.93
CA TYR A 158 8.31 9.23 8.56
C TYR A 158 9.80 9.00 8.76
N GLN A 159 10.53 9.97 9.31
CA GLN A 159 11.98 9.88 9.45
C GLN A 159 12.42 8.65 10.26
N GLY A 160 11.78 8.38 11.41
CA GLY A 160 12.12 7.24 12.25
C GLY A 160 11.80 5.90 11.59
N THR A 161 10.63 5.78 10.93
CA THR A 161 10.24 4.55 10.23
C THR A 161 11.06 4.30 8.97
N GLN A 162 11.51 5.35 8.28
CA GLN A 162 12.42 5.25 7.14
C GLN A 162 13.81 4.80 7.58
N ALA A 163 14.31 5.33 8.69
CA ALA A 163 15.59 4.90 9.28
C ALA A 163 15.52 3.43 9.72
N LEU A 164 14.43 3.03 10.41
CA LEU A 164 14.22 1.62 10.76
C LEU A 164 14.21 0.72 9.52
N ALA A 165 13.49 1.11 8.47
CA ALA A 165 13.40 0.31 7.25
C ALA A 165 14.74 0.18 6.51
N ALA A 166 15.61 1.19 6.56
CA ALA A 166 16.97 1.10 6.04
C ALA A 166 17.78 0.04 6.80
N THR A 167 17.80 0.13 8.14
CA THR A 167 18.47 -0.86 9.01
C THR A 167 17.87 -2.26 8.86
N ALA A 168 16.54 -2.37 8.69
CA ALA A 168 15.87 -3.64 8.47
C ALA A 168 16.28 -4.31 7.14
N ARG A 169 16.49 -3.53 6.07
CA ARG A 169 17.03 -4.06 4.81
C ARG A 169 18.46 -4.59 4.95
N GLU A 170 19.31 -3.87 5.70
CA GLU A 170 20.66 -4.35 6.02
C GLU A 170 20.63 -5.65 6.83
N ALA A 171 19.64 -5.81 7.71
CA ALA A 171 19.38 -7.02 8.48
C ALA A 171 18.66 -8.13 7.70
N GLN A 172 18.43 -7.97 6.39
CA GLN A 172 17.71 -8.90 5.52
C GLN A 172 16.28 -9.20 6.02
N ILE A 173 15.63 -8.22 6.62
CA ILE A 173 14.22 -8.30 7.00
C ILE A 173 13.35 -8.06 5.77
N HIS A 174 12.38 -8.93 5.57
CA HIS A 174 11.51 -8.91 4.39
C HIS A 174 10.18 -8.20 4.62
N ILE A 175 9.67 -8.21 5.86
CA ILE A 175 8.37 -7.62 6.22
C ILE A 175 8.49 -6.85 7.53
N LEU A 176 7.84 -5.67 7.56
CA LEU A 176 7.56 -4.93 8.79
C LEU A 176 6.04 -4.98 9.03
N ARG A 177 5.60 -5.66 10.10
CA ARG A 177 4.23 -5.61 10.59
C ARG A 177 4.08 -4.40 11.50
N TYR A 178 3.06 -3.58 11.28
CA TYR A 178 2.87 -2.34 12.02
C TYR A 178 1.40 -2.00 12.20
N GLU A 179 1.10 -1.10 13.12
CA GLU A 179 -0.23 -0.59 13.40
C GLU A 179 -0.62 0.47 12.36
N SER A 180 -1.81 0.35 11.76
CA SER A 180 -2.34 1.37 10.86
C SER A 180 -2.55 2.69 11.62
N VAL A 181 -2.10 3.79 11.02
CA VAL A 181 -2.30 5.14 11.55
C VAL A 181 -3.58 5.77 10.97
N ARG A 182 -4.13 5.16 9.92
CA ARG A 182 -5.29 5.69 9.17
C ARG A 182 -6.59 4.93 9.45
N ASP A 183 -6.48 3.71 9.94
CA ASP A 183 -7.63 2.96 10.43
C ASP A 183 -7.92 3.38 11.88
N PRO A 184 -9.12 3.92 12.19
CA PRO A 184 -9.49 4.28 13.57
C PRO A 184 -9.43 3.11 14.56
N GLN A 185 -9.44 1.87 14.08
CA GLN A 185 -9.27 0.67 14.89
C GLN A 185 -7.81 0.27 15.09
N HIS A 186 -6.87 0.98 14.44
CA HIS A 186 -5.45 0.73 14.52
C HIS A 186 -5.04 -0.72 14.18
N ALA A 187 -5.81 -1.40 13.33
CA ALA A 187 -5.54 -2.78 12.96
C ALA A 187 -4.24 -2.93 12.15
N ALA A 188 -3.75 -4.15 12.07
CA ALA A 188 -2.42 -4.43 11.55
C ALA A 188 -2.29 -4.25 10.03
N CYS A 189 -1.21 -3.59 9.65
CA CYS A 189 -0.70 -3.48 8.30
C CYS A 189 0.67 -4.18 8.18
N ALA A 190 1.09 -4.45 6.95
CA ALA A 190 2.42 -4.95 6.64
C ALA A 190 3.05 -4.18 5.48
N ALA A 191 4.31 -3.79 5.66
CA ALA A 191 5.18 -3.25 4.64
C ALA A 191 6.13 -4.36 4.17
N VAL A 192 5.93 -4.82 2.94
CA VAL A 192 6.78 -5.82 2.29
C VAL A 192 7.96 -5.09 1.65
N LEU A 193 9.16 -5.36 2.17
CA LEU A 193 10.42 -4.77 1.71
C LEU A 193 11.07 -5.60 0.60
N ASP A 194 10.83 -6.94 0.60
CA ASP A 194 11.38 -7.86 -0.39
C ASP A 194 10.26 -8.70 -1.03
N PRO A 195 10.16 -8.72 -2.38
CA PRO A 195 9.15 -9.47 -3.11
C PRO A 195 9.28 -11.00 -3.00
N ILE A 196 10.37 -11.53 -2.47
CA ILE A 196 10.59 -12.98 -2.28
C ILE A 196 9.50 -13.63 -1.42
N VAL A 197 8.83 -12.84 -0.57
CA VAL A 197 7.78 -13.32 0.34
C VAL A 197 6.49 -13.76 -0.35
N PHE A 198 6.28 -13.39 -1.62
CA PHE A 198 5.10 -13.78 -2.39
C PHE A 198 5.23 -15.21 -2.93
N GLY A 199 4.83 -16.20 -2.13
CA GLY A 199 4.91 -17.61 -2.50
C GLY A 199 4.06 -18.00 -3.72
N ARG A 200 2.89 -17.32 -3.90
CA ARG A 200 2.09 -17.39 -5.13
C ARG A 200 2.33 -16.10 -5.92
N GLY A 201 2.76 -16.22 -7.14
CA GLY A 201 3.04 -15.09 -8.02
C GLY A 201 1.82 -14.27 -8.45
N LYS A 202 0.61 -14.56 -7.91
CA LYS A 202 -0.66 -13.91 -8.26
C LYS A 202 -1.58 -13.73 -7.05
N PRO A 203 -2.53 -12.77 -7.11
CA PRO A 203 -3.55 -12.58 -6.07
C PRO A 203 -4.40 -13.84 -5.84
N ARG A 204 -4.89 -14.01 -4.60
CA ARG A 204 -5.80 -15.11 -4.22
C ARG A 204 -7.25 -14.83 -4.54
N SER A 205 -7.67 -13.59 -4.30
CA SER A 205 -9.04 -13.11 -4.54
C SER A 205 -8.99 -11.65 -4.97
N GLN A 206 -10.03 -11.22 -5.67
CA GLN A 206 -10.20 -9.84 -6.08
C GLN A 206 -11.66 -9.45 -5.90
N GLN A 207 -11.91 -8.20 -5.53
CA GLN A 207 -13.23 -7.59 -5.36
C GLN A 207 -13.20 -6.18 -5.93
N THR A 208 -14.32 -5.73 -6.48
CA THR A 208 -14.48 -4.35 -6.92
C THR A 208 -15.17 -3.53 -5.84
N TRP A 209 -14.60 -2.36 -5.54
CA TRP A 209 -15.11 -1.41 -4.57
C TRP A 209 -15.20 -0.03 -5.20
N PHE A 210 -16.33 0.64 -5.03
CA PHE A 210 -16.52 2.04 -5.42
C PHE A 210 -16.17 2.94 -4.24
N ILE A 211 -15.23 3.86 -4.44
CA ILE A 211 -14.79 4.79 -3.40
C ILE A 211 -15.10 6.21 -3.84
N ALA A 212 -15.93 6.90 -3.05
CA ALA A 212 -16.27 8.32 -3.19
C ALA A 212 -15.69 9.10 -2.00
N ALA A 213 -15.29 10.35 -2.21
CA ALA A 213 -14.78 11.20 -1.14
C ALA A 213 -15.39 12.60 -1.21
N SER A 214 -15.87 13.09 -0.08
CA SER A 214 -16.10 14.51 0.22
C SER A 214 -15.06 15.00 1.21
N ARG A 215 -15.04 16.31 1.49
CA ARG A 215 -14.12 16.88 2.48
C ARG A 215 -14.41 16.43 3.91
N GLU A 216 -15.60 15.87 4.17
CA GLU A 216 -16.06 15.44 5.49
C GLU A 216 -15.88 13.92 5.71
N ARG A 217 -15.97 13.12 4.63
CA ARG A 217 -16.01 11.65 4.73
C ARG A 217 -15.63 10.96 3.42
N VAL A 218 -15.24 9.69 3.56
CA VAL A 218 -15.02 8.78 2.44
C VAL A 218 -15.96 7.58 2.58
N ARG A 219 -16.64 7.22 1.49
CA ARG A 219 -17.55 6.08 1.41
C ARG A 219 -16.97 5.02 0.48
N CYS A 220 -17.00 3.77 0.94
CA CYS A 220 -16.59 2.60 0.19
C CYS A 220 -17.79 1.66 0.09
N ALA A 221 -18.18 1.29 -1.13
CA ALA A 221 -19.28 0.35 -1.39
C ALA A 221 -18.77 -0.80 -2.24
N HIS A 222 -19.07 -2.04 -1.84
CA HIS A 222 -18.82 -3.23 -2.65
C HIS A 222 -19.71 -3.21 -3.89
N ASP A 223 -19.22 -3.73 -5.02
CA ASP A 223 -19.94 -3.72 -6.31
C ASP A 223 -21.20 -4.63 -6.32
N GLU A 224 -21.23 -5.64 -5.46
CA GLU A 224 -22.39 -6.55 -5.38
C GLU A 224 -23.61 -5.84 -4.76
N ARG A 225 -24.78 -6.11 -5.33
CA ARG A 225 -26.07 -5.58 -4.86
C ARG A 225 -26.33 -6.02 -3.41
N GLY A 226 -26.48 -5.07 -2.49
CA GLY A 226 -26.57 -5.35 -1.05
C GLY A 226 -25.25 -5.70 -0.39
N GLY A 227 -24.13 -5.50 -1.07
CA GLY A 227 -22.79 -5.72 -0.54
C GLY A 227 -22.43 -4.79 0.61
N ALA A 228 -21.31 -5.10 1.28
CA ALA A 228 -20.83 -4.32 2.41
C ALA A 228 -20.51 -2.87 2.03
N THR A 229 -20.76 -1.96 2.96
CA THR A 229 -20.41 -0.55 2.85
C THR A 229 -19.61 -0.13 4.08
N TRP A 230 -18.62 0.76 3.89
CA TRP A 230 -17.93 1.41 4.99
C TRP A 230 -17.88 2.92 4.75
N GLU A 231 -17.94 3.66 5.84
CA GLU A 231 -17.76 5.10 5.85
C GLU A 231 -16.68 5.46 6.87
N PHE A 232 -15.81 6.38 6.48
CA PHE A 232 -14.73 6.90 7.31
C PHE A 232 -14.86 8.42 7.36
N GLY A 233 -14.99 8.99 8.56
CA GLY A 233 -14.98 10.43 8.76
C GLY A 233 -13.59 11.04 8.49
N ALA A 234 -13.54 12.28 8.00
CA ALA A 234 -12.27 12.94 7.70
C ALA A 234 -11.37 13.06 8.93
N GLY A 235 -11.90 13.49 10.10
CA GLY A 235 -11.14 13.56 11.35
C GLY A 235 -10.55 12.21 11.75
N GLN A 236 -11.32 11.14 11.62
CA GLN A 236 -10.85 9.77 11.91
C GLN A 236 -9.65 9.36 11.05
N LEU A 237 -9.68 9.66 9.74
CA LEU A 237 -8.60 9.31 8.81
C LEU A 237 -7.36 10.19 9.00
N LEU A 238 -7.55 11.45 9.37
CA LEU A 238 -6.47 12.41 9.58
C LEU A 238 -5.79 12.27 10.95
N GLY A 239 -6.48 11.65 11.91
CA GLY A 239 -6.01 11.52 13.28
C GLY A 239 -6.31 12.75 14.12
N ASP A 240 -7.28 13.57 13.70
CA ASP A 240 -7.83 14.71 14.44
C ASP A 240 -8.98 14.17 15.33
N SER A 241 -8.64 13.69 16.52
CA SER A 241 -9.60 13.25 17.54
C SER A 241 -9.55 14.15 18.76
#